data_f9b227000ad4dc2651edb2d81757d2df
#
_entry.id   f9b227000ad4dc2651edb2d81757d2df
#
_cell.length_a   1.000
_cell.length_b   1.000
_cell.length_c   1.000
_cell.angle_alpha   90.00
_cell.angle_beta   90.00
_cell.angle_gamma   90.00
#
_symmetry.space_group_name_H-M   'P 1'
#
loop_
_entity.id
_entity.type
_entity.pdbx_description
1 polymer ?
#
loop_
_entity_poly.entity_id
_entity_poly.type
_entity_poly.pdbx_seq_one_letter_code
_entity_poly.pdbx_strand_id
1 'polypeptide(L)'
;MFTRRQFAQAGLAATASLSTVRKPARADEEKKMTFEITKTDAEWRSALTPQQYRVLRKHGTETARTSPLDKNYEPGVYHCAACDLPLFSSDAKYDSGTGWPSFWKPLDNAIGTSIDRSFFFGTRTEVHCRRCGGHLG
;
A
#
# COMPACT_ATOMS: atom_id res chain seq x y z
N MET A 1 86.40 -32.89 6.63
CA MET A 1 85.15 -33.21 5.91
C MET A 1 84.21 -32.10 6.16
N PHE A 2 83.85 -31.37 5.13
CA PHE A 2 83.14 -30.11 5.21
C PHE A 2 81.67 -30.28 5.01
N THR A 3 80.84 -29.76 5.94
CA THR A 3 79.41 -29.67 5.81
C THR A 3 78.97 -28.26 5.41
N ARG A 4 78.35 -28.13 4.25
CA ARG A 4 77.79 -26.85 3.77
C ARG A 4 76.43 -26.64 4.41
N ARG A 5 76.31 -25.52 5.15
CA ARG A 5 75.03 -25.00 5.59
C ARG A 5 74.37 -24.23 4.43
N GLN A 6 73.21 -24.64 4.02
CA GLN A 6 72.36 -23.85 3.12
C GLN A 6 71.38 -23.04 3.95
N PHE A 7 71.43 -21.70 3.75
CA PHE A 7 70.44 -20.78 4.31
C PHE A 7 69.20 -20.81 3.41
N ALA A 8 68.07 -21.24 3.95
CA ALA A 8 66.80 -21.04 3.30
C ALA A 8 66.28 -19.66 3.60
N GLN A 9 66.16 -18.82 2.58
CA GLN A 9 65.43 -17.54 2.69
C GLN A 9 63.94 -17.82 2.65
N ALA A 10 63.26 -17.50 3.76
CA ALA A 10 61.79 -17.49 3.82
C ALA A 10 61.27 -16.21 3.17
N GLY A 11 60.72 -16.32 1.98
CA GLY A 11 59.96 -15.25 1.32
C GLY A 11 58.61 -15.07 1.99
N LEU A 12 58.40 -13.90 2.59
CA LEU A 12 57.08 -13.48 3.07
C LEU A 12 56.24 -13.06 1.87
N ALA A 13 55.31 -13.93 1.48
CA ALA A 13 54.25 -13.54 0.55
C ALA A 13 53.16 -12.81 1.32
N ALA A 14 53.09 -11.48 1.18
CA ALA A 14 52.02 -10.67 1.67
C ALA A 14 50.78 -10.89 0.76
N THR A 15 49.85 -11.69 1.20
CA THR A 15 48.54 -11.81 0.55
C THR A 15 47.69 -10.59 0.94
N ALA A 16 47.56 -9.65 0.03
CA ALA A 16 46.62 -8.55 0.16
C ALA A 16 45.19 -9.11 0.01
N SER A 17 44.54 -9.31 1.14
CA SER A 17 43.10 -9.61 1.16
C SER A 17 42.33 -8.36 0.73
N LEU A 18 41.87 -8.34 -0.53
CA LEU A 18 40.86 -7.38 -0.98
C LEU A 18 39.55 -7.68 -0.24
N SER A 19 39.29 -7.01 0.87
CA SER A 19 37.98 -6.99 1.50
C SER A 19 37.05 -6.21 0.59
N THR A 20 36.31 -6.93 -0.26
CA THR A 20 35.17 -6.36 -0.96
C THR A 20 34.11 -6.00 0.07
N VAL A 21 34.10 -4.73 0.47
CA VAL A 21 33.00 -4.14 1.22
C VAL A 21 31.77 -4.23 0.32
N ARG A 22 30.99 -5.27 0.50
CA ARG A 22 29.64 -5.36 -0.07
C ARG A 22 28.83 -4.24 0.58
N LYS A 23 28.61 -3.20 -0.20
CA LYS A 23 27.60 -2.17 0.10
C LYS A 23 26.30 -2.90 0.36
N PRO A 24 25.66 -2.76 1.53
CA PRO A 24 24.35 -3.37 1.73
C PRO A 24 23.42 -2.80 0.67
N ALA A 25 22.84 -3.69 -0.14
CA ALA A 25 21.73 -3.32 -0.98
C ALA A 25 20.70 -2.69 -0.01
N ARG A 26 20.40 -1.42 -0.21
CA ARG A 26 19.20 -0.83 0.37
C ARG A 26 18.04 -1.63 -0.24
N ALA A 27 17.61 -2.65 0.48
CA ALA A 27 16.26 -3.12 0.36
C ALA A 27 15.41 -1.89 0.71
N ASP A 28 14.75 -1.32 -0.27
CA ASP A 28 13.63 -0.44 -0.04
C ASP A 28 12.67 -1.26 0.81
N GLU A 29 12.72 -1.04 2.12
CA GLU A 29 11.73 -1.54 3.04
C GLU A 29 10.43 -0.83 2.65
N GLU A 30 9.71 -1.44 1.72
CA GLU A 30 8.32 -1.11 1.45
C GLU A 30 7.63 -1.26 2.80
N LYS A 31 7.42 -0.13 3.48
CA LYS A 31 6.79 -0.05 4.80
C LYS A 31 5.40 -0.63 4.64
N LYS A 32 5.29 -1.93 4.88
CA LYS A 32 4.02 -2.67 4.83
C LYS A 32 3.07 -1.94 5.78
N MET A 33 2.11 -1.23 5.19
CA MET A 33 1.10 -0.54 5.97
C MET A 33 0.35 -1.59 6.81
N THR A 34 0.44 -1.45 8.12
CA THR A 34 -0.31 -2.31 9.05
C THR A 34 -1.63 -1.64 9.37
N PHE A 35 -2.73 -2.32 9.05
CA PHE A 35 -4.07 -1.86 9.36
C PHE A 35 -4.56 -2.47 10.67
N GLU A 36 -5.46 -1.77 11.38
CA GLU A 36 -6.06 -2.25 12.63
C GLU A 36 -6.87 -3.53 12.41
N ILE A 37 -7.54 -3.63 11.26
CA ILE A 37 -8.31 -4.81 10.87
C ILE A 37 -7.64 -5.46 9.67
N THR A 38 -7.14 -6.66 9.90
CA THR A 38 -6.53 -7.50 8.86
C THR A 38 -7.25 -8.85 8.84
N LYS A 39 -7.64 -9.28 7.66
CA LYS A 39 -8.29 -10.58 7.40
C LYS A 39 -7.61 -11.27 6.23
N THR A 40 -7.73 -12.57 6.16
CA THR A 40 -7.32 -13.35 4.99
C THR A 40 -8.22 -13.05 3.79
N ASP A 41 -7.76 -13.37 2.59
CA ASP A 41 -8.55 -13.19 1.36
C ASP A 41 -9.88 -13.95 1.42
N ALA A 42 -9.87 -15.16 1.97
CA ALA A 42 -11.08 -15.98 2.15
C ALA A 42 -12.11 -15.33 3.11
N GLU A 43 -11.64 -14.78 4.23
CA GLU A 43 -12.50 -14.09 5.20
C GLU A 43 -13.10 -12.81 4.59
N TRP A 44 -12.33 -12.03 3.81
CA TRP A 44 -12.87 -10.88 3.11
C TRP A 44 -13.94 -11.27 2.09
N ARG A 45 -13.72 -12.35 1.32
CA ARG A 45 -14.72 -12.87 0.37
C ARG A 45 -16.01 -13.31 1.05
N SER A 46 -15.92 -13.87 2.24
CA SER A 46 -17.09 -14.29 3.02
C SER A 46 -17.84 -13.12 3.65
N ALA A 47 -17.13 -12.04 4.01
CA ALA A 47 -17.70 -10.89 4.69
C ALA A 47 -18.29 -9.82 3.76
N LEU A 48 -17.89 -9.81 2.50
CA LEU A 48 -18.24 -8.79 1.52
C LEU A 48 -19.04 -9.40 0.37
N THR A 49 -19.91 -8.60 -0.25
CA THR A 49 -20.49 -8.99 -1.53
C THR A 49 -19.39 -9.08 -2.60
N PRO A 50 -19.57 -9.84 -3.69
CA PRO A 50 -18.58 -9.92 -4.76
C PRO A 50 -18.18 -8.55 -5.32
N GLN A 51 -19.10 -7.61 -5.42
CA GLN A 51 -18.85 -6.25 -5.88
C GLN A 51 -18.01 -5.46 -4.87
N GLN A 52 -18.39 -5.47 -3.59
CA GLN A 52 -17.62 -4.83 -2.51
C GLN A 52 -16.20 -5.39 -2.41
N TYR A 53 -16.08 -6.73 -2.49
CA TYR A 53 -14.76 -7.36 -2.48
C TYR A 53 -13.90 -6.90 -3.65
N ARG A 54 -14.45 -6.86 -4.87
CA ARG A 54 -13.72 -6.41 -6.06
C ARG A 54 -13.22 -4.96 -5.92
N VAL A 55 -14.05 -4.06 -5.40
CA VAL A 55 -13.68 -2.66 -5.22
C VAL A 55 -12.69 -2.52 -4.06
N LEU A 56 -13.06 -2.95 -2.86
CA LEU A 56 -12.31 -2.68 -1.63
C LEU A 56 -11.00 -3.47 -1.51
N ARG A 57 -10.91 -4.65 -2.13
CA ARG A 57 -9.77 -5.57 -1.95
C ARG A 57 -8.98 -5.84 -3.22
N LYS A 58 -9.52 -5.54 -4.38
CA LYS A 58 -8.88 -5.74 -5.69
C LYS A 58 -8.73 -4.45 -6.48
N HIS A 59 -8.87 -3.29 -5.83
CA HIS A 59 -8.74 -1.96 -6.45
C HIS A 59 -9.63 -1.79 -7.70
N GLY A 60 -10.81 -2.43 -7.68
CA GLY A 60 -11.78 -2.30 -8.75
C GLY A 60 -12.52 -0.96 -8.69
N THR A 61 -13.11 -0.58 -9.79
CA THR A 61 -13.97 0.60 -9.88
C THR A 61 -15.42 0.16 -10.11
N GLU A 62 -16.35 0.77 -9.40
CA GLU A 62 -17.77 0.62 -9.64
C GLU A 62 -18.16 1.27 -10.97
N THR A 63 -19.17 0.74 -11.67
CA THR A 63 -19.65 1.36 -12.91
C THR A 63 -20.27 2.72 -12.59
N ALA A 64 -19.90 3.76 -13.33
CA ALA A 64 -20.42 5.10 -13.12
C ALA A 64 -21.95 5.14 -13.21
N ARG A 65 -22.61 5.90 -12.37
CA ARG A 65 -24.06 6.08 -12.28
C ARG A 65 -24.86 4.83 -11.86
N THR A 66 -24.20 3.81 -11.32
CA THR A 66 -24.89 2.60 -10.82
C THR A 66 -25.03 2.57 -9.31
N SER A 67 -24.25 3.36 -8.58
CA SER A 67 -24.35 3.41 -7.12
C SER A 67 -25.62 4.15 -6.68
N PRO A 68 -26.43 3.58 -5.79
CA PRO A 68 -27.55 4.29 -5.18
C PRO A 68 -27.10 5.50 -4.33
N LEU A 69 -25.80 5.53 -3.96
CA LEU A 69 -25.24 6.62 -3.17
C LEU A 69 -24.83 7.83 -4.02
N ASP A 70 -24.71 7.70 -5.34
CA ASP A 70 -24.31 8.81 -6.22
C ASP A 70 -25.24 10.02 -6.07
N LYS A 71 -26.52 9.82 -6.16
CA LYS A 71 -27.53 10.88 -6.03
C LYS A 71 -28.22 10.94 -4.67
N ASN A 72 -27.70 10.27 -3.67
CA ASN A 72 -28.21 10.36 -2.31
C ASN A 72 -27.61 11.58 -1.61
N TYR A 73 -28.44 12.56 -1.26
CA TYR A 73 -28.07 13.79 -0.54
C TYR A 73 -28.73 13.90 0.83
N GLU A 74 -29.32 12.82 1.32
CA GLU A 74 -29.90 12.78 2.65
C GLU A 74 -28.82 13.02 3.72
N PRO A 75 -29.13 13.76 4.81
CA PRO A 75 -28.20 13.94 5.91
C PRO A 75 -27.75 12.62 6.51
N GLY A 76 -26.44 12.47 6.71
CA GLY A 76 -25.89 11.26 7.29
C GLY A 76 -24.38 11.13 7.15
N VAL A 77 -23.89 9.97 7.55
CA VAL A 77 -22.48 9.62 7.50
C VAL A 77 -22.29 8.39 6.62
N TYR A 78 -21.30 8.45 5.76
CA TYR A 78 -20.92 7.34 4.86
C TYR A 78 -19.83 6.51 5.54
N HIS A 79 -20.07 5.21 5.67
CA HIS A 79 -19.21 4.27 6.37
C HIS A 79 -18.48 3.33 5.40
N CYS A 80 -17.33 2.83 5.82
CA CYS A 80 -16.61 1.80 5.09
C CYS A 80 -17.41 0.50 5.09
N ALA A 81 -17.75 -0.02 3.90
CA ALA A 81 -18.50 -1.26 3.79
C ALA A 81 -17.78 -2.50 4.34
N ALA A 82 -16.44 -2.43 4.50
CA ALA A 82 -15.65 -3.54 5.02
C ALA A 82 -15.49 -3.56 6.54
N CYS A 83 -15.49 -2.39 7.21
CA CYS A 83 -15.17 -2.30 8.63
C CYS A 83 -16.01 -1.29 9.42
N ASP A 84 -17.01 -0.70 8.79
CA ASP A 84 -17.95 0.25 9.38
C ASP A 84 -17.31 1.53 9.98
N LEU A 85 -16.07 1.85 9.60
CA LEU A 85 -15.46 3.12 9.99
C LEU A 85 -16.21 4.29 9.34
N PRO A 86 -16.66 5.32 10.08
CA PRO A 86 -17.16 6.56 9.50
C PRO A 86 -16.08 7.22 8.61
N LEU A 87 -16.42 7.52 7.37
CA LEU A 87 -15.46 8.03 6.37
C LEU A 87 -15.76 9.47 5.95
N PHE A 88 -17.00 9.76 5.59
CA PHE A 88 -17.41 11.04 5.04
C PHE A 88 -18.76 11.50 5.61
N SER A 89 -18.93 12.82 5.80
CA SER A 89 -20.22 13.41 6.10
C SER A 89 -20.94 13.80 4.81
N SER A 90 -22.27 13.74 4.83
CA SER A 90 -23.12 14.28 3.76
C SER A 90 -22.85 15.77 3.52
N ASP A 91 -22.42 16.52 4.54
CA ASP A 91 -22.08 17.94 4.42
C ASP A 91 -20.91 18.22 3.49
N ALA A 92 -20.04 17.22 3.30
CA ALA A 92 -18.89 17.29 2.40
C ALA A 92 -19.19 16.73 1.00
N LYS A 93 -20.39 16.17 0.78
CA LYS A 93 -20.75 15.57 -0.50
C LYS A 93 -21.10 16.64 -1.53
N TYR A 94 -20.68 16.40 -2.77
CA TYR A 94 -21.02 17.26 -3.89
C TYR A 94 -21.22 16.45 -5.18
N ASP A 95 -21.90 17.03 -6.16
CA ASP A 95 -22.05 16.43 -7.49
C ASP A 95 -20.84 16.79 -8.36
N SER A 96 -19.95 15.86 -8.58
CA SER A 96 -18.79 16.03 -9.47
C SER A 96 -19.12 15.82 -10.95
N GLY A 97 -20.32 15.33 -11.26
CA GLY A 97 -20.72 14.95 -12.62
C GLY A 97 -20.09 13.65 -13.14
N THR A 98 -19.20 13.02 -12.37
CA THR A 98 -18.47 11.81 -12.78
C THR A 98 -19.31 10.54 -12.72
N GLY A 99 -20.38 10.53 -11.93
CA GLY A 99 -21.25 9.37 -11.73
C GLY A 99 -20.84 8.47 -10.56
N TRP A 100 -20.00 8.98 -9.68
CA TRP A 100 -19.64 8.37 -8.40
C TRP A 100 -19.86 9.34 -7.24
N PRO A 101 -20.20 8.84 -6.02
CA PRO A 101 -20.26 9.68 -4.83
C PRO A 101 -18.95 10.42 -4.63
N SER A 102 -19.01 11.74 -4.50
CA SER A 102 -17.82 12.58 -4.39
C SER A 102 -17.88 13.47 -3.15
N PHE A 103 -16.74 13.64 -2.48
CA PHE A 103 -16.62 14.37 -1.23
C PHE A 103 -15.38 15.27 -1.30
N TRP A 104 -15.50 16.50 -0.81
CA TRP A 104 -14.39 17.46 -0.83
C TRP A 104 -13.46 17.31 0.39
N LYS A 105 -13.90 16.65 1.46
CA LYS A 105 -13.07 16.27 2.60
C LYS A 105 -13.58 14.99 3.27
N PRO A 106 -12.70 14.18 3.87
CA PRO A 106 -13.07 13.08 4.76
C PRO A 106 -13.36 13.60 6.18
N LEU A 107 -13.88 12.72 7.02
CA LEU A 107 -13.85 12.89 8.49
C LEU A 107 -12.42 12.72 9.02
N ASP A 108 -12.18 13.24 10.22
CA ASP A 108 -10.88 13.16 10.87
C ASP A 108 -10.46 11.68 11.08
N ASN A 109 -9.21 11.36 10.78
CA ASN A 109 -8.65 10.01 10.89
C ASN A 109 -9.43 8.90 10.16
N ALA A 110 -10.16 9.24 9.11
CA ALA A 110 -10.99 8.29 8.38
C ALA A 110 -10.24 7.57 7.26
N ILE A 111 -9.35 8.27 6.58
CA ILE A 111 -8.64 7.77 5.40
C ILE A 111 -7.13 7.74 5.58
N GLY A 112 -6.46 6.91 4.81
CA GLY A 112 -5.06 6.99 4.47
C GLY A 112 -4.88 7.19 2.97
N THR A 113 -3.68 7.55 2.56
CA THR A 113 -3.34 7.73 1.15
C THR A 113 -2.05 7.00 0.84
N SER A 114 -1.95 6.49 -0.39
CA SER A 114 -0.73 5.92 -0.94
C SER A 114 -0.49 6.44 -2.36
N ILE A 115 0.75 6.39 -2.81
CA ILE A 115 1.08 6.80 -4.17
C ILE A 115 0.96 5.58 -5.08
N ASP A 116 -0.01 5.61 -5.99
CA ASP A 116 -0.10 4.64 -7.08
C ASP A 116 0.74 5.13 -8.27
N ARG A 117 1.78 4.36 -8.58
CA ARG A 117 2.67 4.58 -9.73
C ARG A 117 2.34 3.61 -10.85
N SER A 118 1.09 3.53 -11.22
CA SER A 118 0.67 2.68 -12.34
C SER A 118 1.35 3.15 -13.63
N PHE A 119 2.01 2.21 -14.31
CA PHE A 119 2.91 2.47 -15.44
C PHE A 119 2.24 3.17 -16.64
N PHE A 120 0.91 3.04 -16.76
CA PHE A 120 0.17 3.55 -17.92
C PHE A 120 -0.54 4.91 -17.69
N PHE A 121 -0.78 5.29 -16.43
CA PHE A 121 -1.60 6.46 -16.10
C PHE A 121 -0.86 7.54 -15.30
N GLY A 122 0.45 7.40 -15.12
CA GLY A 122 1.24 8.33 -14.32
C GLY A 122 1.08 8.12 -12.80
N THR A 123 1.51 9.09 -12.04
CA THR A 123 1.42 9.05 -10.57
C THR A 123 0.05 9.54 -10.13
N ARG A 124 -0.66 8.73 -9.36
CA ARG A 124 -1.93 9.07 -8.73
C ARG A 124 -1.86 8.84 -7.23
N THR A 125 -2.72 9.52 -6.48
CA THR A 125 -2.89 9.26 -5.06
C THR A 125 -4.09 8.35 -4.86
N GLU A 126 -3.85 7.15 -4.37
CA GLU A 126 -4.91 6.27 -3.91
C GLU A 126 -5.42 6.74 -2.55
N VAL A 127 -6.71 6.65 -2.35
CA VAL A 127 -7.38 6.85 -1.06
C VAL A 127 -7.92 5.51 -0.56
N HIS A 128 -7.65 5.19 0.70
CA HIS A 128 -8.11 3.95 1.32
C HIS A 128 -8.61 4.17 2.75
N CYS A 129 -9.44 3.27 3.23
CA CYS A 129 -9.89 3.27 4.62
C CYS A 129 -8.70 3.12 5.58
N ARG A 130 -8.54 4.03 6.54
CA ARG A 130 -7.45 3.99 7.52
C ARG A 130 -7.46 2.70 8.36
N ARG A 131 -8.63 2.18 8.72
CA ARG A 131 -8.77 1.04 9.63
C ARG A 131 -8.49 -0.30 8.96
N CYS A 132 -8.96 -0.54 7.74
CA CYS A 132 -8.87 -1.84 7.10
C CYS A 132 -8.11 -1.84 5.76
N GLY A 133 -7.69 -0.68 5.28
CA GLY A 133 -7.01 -0.56 3.98
C GLY A 133 -7.90 -0.81 2.77
N GLY A 134 -9.23 -0.78 2.93
CA GLY A 134 -10.15 -0.93 1.80
C GLY A 134 -10.01 0.22 0.81
N HIS A 135 -9.83 -0.09 -0.47
CA HIS A 135 -9.72 0.90 -1.54
C HIS A 135 -10.99 1.74 -1.67
N LEU A 136 -10.85 3.06 -1.74
CA LEU A 136 -11.97 4.01 -1.83
C LEU A 136 -11.94 4.85 -3.12
N GLY A 137 -10.74 5.08 -3.70
CA GLY A 137 -10.58 5.88 -4.91
C GLY A 137 -9.14 6.23 -5.25
#